data_ad1f3dfe59d3b9799a4bbae4cf7fb3f9
#
_entry.id   ad1f3dfe59d3b9799a4bbae4cf7fb3f9
#
_cell.length_a   1.000
_cell.length_b   1.000
_cell.length_c   1.000
_cell.angle_alpha   90.00
_cell.angle_beta   90.00
_cell.angle_gamma   90.00
#
_symmetry.space_group_name_H-M   'P 1'
#
loop_
_entity.id
_entity.type
_entity.pdbx_description
1 polymer ?
#
loop_
_entity_poly.entity_id
_entity_poly.type
_entity_poly.pdbx_seq_one_letter_code
_entity_poly.pdbx_strand_id
1 'polypeptide(L)'
;MTEPANQYSLFEVAEPLPRDTRSNALAARGFSDYVVYVDESGDHSLTSIDADYPVFVLALCVFHKRHYSEKIIAAVEKLKFNYFGHDSVVLHEHEIRKQKGAFVFLSQRKVRHEFMASLGSIMEASNFVLIAGVVDKQRLNKNEGASSNPYHIALGLCLEALGGFLAEKGQQHLKTHVIFECRGRKEDAELELEFRRIGDLGDPSATQVQLEIVFADKRTNLTGLQLADLVARPIGLGHLRPSQPNQAFELLKQKFYCAGGRGKLGVGYEGYGLQIYPPHKAKSPDEPTEAVAPTRNPQST
;
A
#
# COMPACT_ATOMS: atom_id res chain seq x y z
N MET A 1 36.89 10.05 -47.80
CA MET A 1 35.40 10.13 -47.73
C MET A 1 35.03 9.71 -46.31
N THR A 2 34.78 10.68 -45.46
CA THR A 2 34.34 10.46 -44.08
C THR A 2 32.84 10.26 -44.12
N GLU A 3 32.34 9.12 -43.64
CA GLU A 3 30.92 8.90 -43.45
C GLU A 3 30.33 9.97 -42.52
N PRO A 4 29.16 10.55 -42.85
CA PRO A 4 28.51 11.50 -41.97
C PRO A 4 28.12 10.77 -40.67
N ALA A 5 28.52 11.33 -39.52
CA ALA A 5 28.10 10.88 -38.21
C ALA A 5 26.56 10.82 -38.18
N ASN A 6 26.03 9.62 -37.96
CA ASN A 6 24.60 9.37 -37.88
C ASN A 6 24.05 10.09 -36.64
N GLN A 7 23.54 11.29 -36.84
CA GLN A 7 22.93 12.08 -35.76
C GLN A 7 21.54 11.49 -35.49
N TYR A 8 21.44 10.62 -34.49
CA TYR A 8 20.16 10.11 -34.07
C TYR A 8 19.24 11.25 -33.67
N SER A 9 18.09 11.34 -34.31
CA SER A 9 17.05 12.27 -33.90
C SER A 9 16.55 11.90 -32.52
N LEU A 10 16.60 12.82 -31.57
CA LEU A 10 16.08 12.61 -30.23
C LEU A 10 14.56 12.44 -30.25
N PHE A 11 13.90 12.97 -31.25
CA PHE A 11 12.45 12.95 -31.42
C PHE A 11 12.11 12.47 -32.83
N GLU A 12 11.56 11.28 -32.92
CA GLU A 12 10.90 10.75 -34.10
C GLU A 12 9.39 10.92 -33.98
N VAL A 13 8.74 11.44 -34.99
CA VAL A 13 7.28 11.54 -35.05
C VAL A 13 6.74 10.13 -35.39
N ALA A 14 6.44 9.36 -34.37
CA ALA A 14 5.78 8.07 -34.52
C ALA A 14 4.25 8.26 -34.58
N GLU A 15 3.57 7.49 -35.44
CA GLU A 15 2.13 7.43 -35.42
C GLU A 15 1.64 6.89 -34.06
N PRO A 16 0.54 7.44 -33.48
CA PRO A 16 0.01 6.99 -32.21
C PRO A 16 -0.43 5.52 -32.31
N LEU A 17 0.17 4.66 -31.50
CA LEU A 17 -0.20 3.24 -31.44
C LEU A 17 -1.68 3.08 -31.07
N PRO A 18 -2.43 2.17 -31.72
CA PRO A 18 -3.81 1.83 -31.35
C PRO A 18 -3.93 1.44 -29.88
N ARG A 19 -5.01 1.85 -29.22
CA ARG A 19 -5.19 1.69 -27.76
C ARG A 19 -5.10 0.25 -27.26
N ASP A 20 -5.53 -0.72 -28.06
CA ASP A 20 -5.56 -2.16 -27.68
C ASP A 20 -4.19 -2.87 -27.79
N THR A 21 -3.20 -2.27 -28.44
CA THR A 21 -1.88 -2.89 -28.62
C THR A 21 -0.94 -2.67 -27.43
N ARG A 22 -1.28 -1.80 -26.47
CA ARG A 22 -0.37 -1.42 -25.37
C ARG A 22 -0.13 -2.54 -24.35
N SER A 23 -1.18 -3.30 -23.97
CA SER A 23 -1.02 -4.44 -23.03
C SER A 23 -0.17 -5.54 -23.66
N ASN A 24 -0.45 -5.87 -24.93
CA ASN A 24 0.35 -6.84 -25.67
C ASN A 24 1.80 -6.39 -25.86
N ALA A 25 2.06 -5.09 -26.00
CA ALA A 25 3.41 -4.55 -26.12
C ALA A 25 4.22 -4.65 -24.83
N LEU A 26 3.58 -4.51 -23.65
CA LEU A 26 4.24 -4.72 -22.36
C LEU A 26 4.60 -6.19 -22.15
N ALA A 27 3.67 -7.09 -22.40
CA ALA A 27 3.91 -8.54 -22.30
C ALA A 27 4.99 -9.03 -23.27
N ALA A 28 5.01 -8.50 -24.49
CA ALA A 28 6.08 -8.80 -25.47
C ALA A 28 7.48 -8.35 -25.01
N ARG A 29 7.56 -7.36 -24.11
CA ARG A 29 8.79 -6.92 -23.44
C ARG A 29 9.06 -7.62 -22.12
N GLY A 30 8.25 -8.61 -21.73
CA GLY A 30 8.37 -9.35 -20.49
C GLY A 30 7.86 -8.60 -19.24
N PHE A 31 7.11 -7.51 -19.39
CA PHE A 31 6.57 -6.74 -18.27
C PHE A 31 5.10 -7.07 -18.00
N SER A 32 4.75 -7.20 -16.72
CA SER A 32 3.36 -7.35 -16.31
C SER A 32 2.56 -6.06 -16.55
N ASP A 33 1.24 -6.19 -16.57
CA ASP A 33 0.33 -5.05 -16.64
C ASP A 33 0.25 -4.25 -15.34
N TYR A 34 0.88 -4.74 -14.26
CA TYR A 34 0.82 -4.17 -12.93
C TYR A 34 2.14 -3.55 -12.51
N VAL A 35 2.05 -2.55 -11.64
CA VAL A 35 3.13 -1.92 -10.90
C VAL A 35 2.70 -1.77 -9.44
N VAL A 36 3.62 -1.96 -8.52
CA VAL A 36 3.35 -1.94 -7.08
C VAL A 36 4.13 -0.81 -6.44
N TYR A 37 3.47 -0.01 -5.62
CA TYR A 37 4.11 1.02 -4.79
C TYR A 37 3.91 0.66 -3.33
N VAL A 38 4.97 0.79 -2.54
CA VAL A 38 5.03 0.32 -1.16
C VAL A 38 5.41 1.47 -0.25
N ASP A 39 4.67 1.59 0.86
CA ASP A 39 5.06 2.46 1.96
C ASP A 39 4.60 1.83 3.29
N GLU A 40 5.09 2.38 4.41
CA GLU A 40 4.80 1.88 5.73
C GLU A 40 4.26 2.93 6.70
N SER A 41 3.75 2.44 7.82
CA SER A 41 3.38 3.26 8.97
C SER A 41 3.81 2.60 10.27
N GLY A 42 4.41 3.39 11.16
CA GLY A 42 5.05 2.93 12.40
C GLY A 42 6.51 2.53 12.17
N ASP A 43 7.29 2.57 13.23
CA ASP A 43 8.67 2.05 13.22
C ASP A 43 8.68 0.53 13.43
N HIS A 44 9.72 -0.15 12.97
CA HIS A 44 9.89 -1.60 13.11
C HIS A 44 10.68 -2.02 14.35
N SER A 45 11.02 -1.07 15.27
CA SER A 45 11.71 -1.39 16.51
C SER A 45 10.83 -2.17 17.47
N LEU A 46 11.39 -3.21 18.08
CA LEU A 46 10.79 -3.95 19.19
C LEU A 46 11.38 -3.55 20.55
N THR A 47 12.46 -2.77 20.57
CA THR A 47 13.08 -2.29 21.79
C THR A 47 12.46 -0.99 22.32
N SER A 48 11.87 -0.19 21.42
CA SER A 48 11.17 1.05 21.74
C SER A 48 9.83 1.07 21.01
N ILE A 49 8.80 0.54 21.64
CA ILE A 49 7.47 0.46 21.05
C ILE A 49 6.67 1.70 21.44
N ASP A 50 6.20 2.47 20.43
CA ASP A 50 5.29 3.59 20.65
C ASP A 50 3.98 3.09 21.26
N ALA A 51 3.62 3.60 22.44
CA ALA A 51 2.41 3.20 23.16
C ALA A 51 1.12 3.62 22.44
N ASP A 52 1.15 4.72 21.70
CA ASP A 52 0.00 5.24 20.96
C ASP A 52 -0.22 4.56 19.62
N TYR A 53 0.86 3.97 19.06
CA TYR A 53 0.85 3.28 17.77
C TYR A 53 1.76 2.04 17.78
N PRO A 54 1.42 1.01 18.58
CA PRO A 54 2.26 -0.18 18.79
C PRO A 54 2.20 -1.19 17.64
N VAL A 55 1.97 -0.73 16.42
CA VAL A 55 1.94 -1.56 15.22
C VAL A 55 2.95 -1.09 14.19
N PHE A 56 3.34 -2.02 13.33
CA PHE A 56 4.01 -1.74 12.07
C PHE A 56 3.09 -2.20 10.93
N VAL A 57 2.89 -1.34 9.96
CA VAL A 57 2.07 -1.62 8.77
C VAL A 57 2.92 -1.47 7.53
N LEU A 58 2.94 -2.47 6.66
CA LEU A 58 3.45 -2.36 5.30
C LEU A 58 2.26 -2.42 4.34
N ALA A 59 2.13 -1.45 3.44
CA ALA A 59 1.02 -1.35 2.50
C ALA A 59 1.52 -1.34 1.06
N LEU A 60 0.97 -2.22 0.24
CA LEU A 60 1.23 -2.35 -1.19
C LEU A 60 0.02 -1.88 -1.98
N CYS A 61 0.18 -0.82 -2.75
CA CYS A 61 -0.80 -0.34 -3.71
C CYS A 61 -0.47 -0.92 -5.10
N VAL A 62 -1.28 -1.86 -5.58
CA VAL A 62 -1.10 -2.56 -6.86
C VAL A 62 -1.95 -1.89 -7.93
N PHE A 63 -1.32 -1.22 -8.87
CA PHE A 63 -1.99 -0.48 -9.94
C PHE A 63 -1.87 -1.20 -11.26
N HIS A 64 -2.98 -1.27 -12.01
CA HIS A 64 -2.92 -1.59 -13.43
C HIS A 64 -2.32 -0.38 -14.16
N LYS A 65 -1.20 -0.55 -14.85
CA LYS A 65 -0.37 0.52 -15.43
C LYS A 65 -1.14 1.51 -16.30
N ARG A 66 -2.05 0.99 -17.15
CA ARG A 66 -2.87 1.85 -18.02
C ARG A 66 -3.78 2.77 -17.22
N HIS A 67 -4.52 2.23 -16.24
CA HIS A 67 -5.41 3.04 -15.41
C HIS A 67 -4.62 4.04 -14.56
N TYR A 68 -3.49 3.61 -14.00
CA TYR A 68 -2.60 4.46 -13.23
C TYR A 68 -2.10 5.66 -14.04
N SER A 69 -1.54 5.42 -15.24
CA SER A 69 -0.98 6.47 -16.07
C SER A 69 -2.04 7.40 -16.69
N GLU A 70 -3.20 6.88 -17.07
CA GLU A 70 -4.23 7.66 -17.79
C GLU A 70 -5.20 8.39 -16.85
N LYS A 71 -5.40 7.91 -15.61
CA LYS A 71 -6.44 8.42 -14.71
C LYS A 71 -5.91 8.90 -13.37
N ILE A 72 -5.13 8.06 -12.67
CA ILE A 72 -4.77 8.33 -11.27
C ILE A 72 -3.76 9.46 -11.18
N ILE A 73 -2.68 9.42 -11.97
CA ILE A 73 -1.67 10.49 -12.01
C ILE A 73 -2.35 11.83 -12.31
N ALA A 74 -3.14 11.91 -13.38
CA ALA A 74 -3.81 13.13 -13.78
C ALA A 74 -4.76 13.70 -12.70
N ALA A 75 -5.46 12.82 -11.95
CA ALA A 75 -6.34 13.24 -10.86
C ALA A 75 -5.57 13.85 -9.69
N VAL A 76 -4.45 13.24 -9.30
CA VAL A 76 -3.58 13.74 -8.22
C VAL A 76 -2.90 15.04 -8.63
N GLU A 77 -2.38 15.15 -9.85
CA GLU A 77 -1.80 16.38 -10.37
C GLU A 77 -2.82 17.52 -10.40
N LYS A 78 -4.05 17.25 -10.86
CA LYS A 78 -5.14 18.23 -10.84
C LYS A 78 -5.44 18.72 -9.41
N LEU A 79 -5.45 17.83 -8.42
CA LEU A 79 -5.60 18.21 -7.02
C LEU A 79 -4.48 19.17 -6.60
N LYS A 80 -3.23 18.84 -6.92
CA LYS A 80 -2.07 19.67 -6.58
C LYS A 80 -2.15 21.05 -7.24
N PHE A 81 -2.45 21.12 -8.52
CA PHE A 81 -2.63 22.40 -9.21
C PHE A 81 -3.74 23.26 -8.59
N ASN A 82 -4.83 22.62 -8.16
CA ASN A 82 -5.96 23.34 -7.56
C ASN A 82 -5.64 23.96 -6.18
N TYR A 83 -4.82 23.28 -5.36
CA TYR A 83 -4.55 23.71 -3.99
C TYR A 83 -3.19 24.40 -3.80
N PHE A 84 -2.22 24.10 -4.65
CA PHE A 84 -0.85 24.63 -4.54
C PHE A 84 -0.41 25.48 -5.74
N GLY A 85 -1.15 25.41 -6.86
CA GLY A 85 -0.79 26.11 -8.09
C GLY A 85 0.30 25.41 -8.91
N HIS A 86 0.86 24.29 -8.41
CA HIS A 86 1.88 23.47 -9.06
C HIS A 86 1.83 22.03 -8.54
N ASP A 87 2.53 21.12 -9.18
CA ASP A 87 2.51 19.66 -8.93
C ASP A 87 3.67 19.16 -8.07
N SER A 88 4.65 20.01 -7.73
CA SER A 88 5.88 19.58 -7.04
C SER A 88 5.71 19.24 -5.55
N VAL A 89 4.53 19.55 -4.94
CA VAL A 89 4.23 19.17 -3.55
C VAL A 89 4.05 17.66 -3.45
N VAL A 90 4.73 17.02 -2.50
CA VAL A 90 4.50 15.62 -2.15
C VAL A 90 3.35 15.53 -1.16
N LEU A 91 2.33 14.72 -1.47
CA LEU A 91 1.24 14.44 -0.54
C LEU A 91 1.76 13.46 0.53
N HIS A 92 2.04 13.94 1.71
CA HIS A 92 2.60 13.17 2.81
C HIS A 92 1.60 13.09 3.97
N GLU A 93 1.21 11.89 4.42
CA GLU A 93 0.18 11.67 5.45
C GLU A 93 0.47 12.49 6.71
N HIS A 94 1.71 12.40 7.20
CA HIS A 94 2.12 13.08 8.41
C HIS A 94 1.94 14.61 8.33
N GLU A 95 2.34 15.22 7.20
CA GLU A 95 2.22 16.67 7.01
C GLU A 95 0.78 17.11 6.85
N ILE A 96 -0.02 16.36 6.08
CA ILE A 96 -1.47 16.59 5.92
C ILE A 96 -2.16 16.53 7.29
N ARG A 97 -1.94 15.45 8.03
CA ARG A 97 -2.54 15.22 9.35
C ARG A 97 -2.12 16.27 10.38
N LYS A 98 -0.85 16.64 10.37
CA LYS A 98 -0.28 17.65 11.30
C LYS A 98 -0.40 19.09 10.79
N GLN A 99 -0.93 19.29 9.58
CA GLN A 99 -1.10 20.62 8.96
C GLN A 99 0.22 21.41 8.93
N LYS A 100 1.29 20.73 8.48
CA LYS A 100 2.65 21.29 8.42
C LYS A 100 3.11 21.52 6.99
N GLY A 101 4.23 22.25 6.83
CA GLY A 101 4.84 22.49 5.53
C GLY A 101 3.87 23.15 4.56
N ALA A 102 3.72 22.59 3.37
CA ALA A 102 2.79 23.08 2.35
C ALA A 102 1.31 22.97 2.76
N PHE A 103 0.99 22.23 3.84
CA PHE A 103 -0.38 21.95 4.27
C PHE A 103 -0.87 22.84 5.44
N VAL A 104 -0.16 23.90 5.79
CA VAL A 104 -0.59 24.86 6.85
C VAL A 104 -1.96 25.45 6.57
N PHE A 105 -2.37 25.62 5.32
CA PHE A 105 -3.69 26.13 4.93
C PHE A 105 -4.85 25.23 5.41
N LEU A 106 -4.59 23.95 5.71
CA LEU A 106 -5.58 23.03 6.28
C LEU A 106 -5.96 23.36 7.74
N SER A 107 -5.30 24.32 8.36
CA SER A 107 -5.72 24.90 9.66
C SER A 107 -7.10 25.57 9.55
N GLN A 108 -7.48 26.04 8.36
CA GLN A 108 -8.81 26.57 8.08
C GLN A 108 -9.81 25.42 7.87
N ARG A 109 -10.75 25.26 8.79
CA ARG A 109 -11.69 24.11 8.82
C ARG A 109 -12.43 23.87 7.50
N LYS A 110 -12.89 24.94 6.84
CA LYS A 110 -13.62 24.82 5.56
C LYS A 110 -12.72 24.27 4.46
N VAL A 111 -11.54 24.85 4.27
CA VAL A 111 -10.58 24.45 3.26
C VAL A 111 -10.09 23.02 3.51
N ARG A 112 -9.85 22.68 4.78
CA ARG A 112 -9.50 21.30 5.18
C ARG A 112 -10.59 20.31 4.77
N HIS A 113 -11.87 20.63 5.02
CA HIS A 113 -12.98 19.75 4.64
C HIS A 113 -13.02 19.55 3.12
N GLU A 114 -12.90 20.63 2.34
CA GLU A 114 -12.88 20.58 0.87
C GLU A 114 -11.70 19.78 0.33
N PHE A 115 -10.50 19.99 0.87
CA PHE A 115 -9.31 19.24 0.48
C PHE A 115 -9.46 17.75 0.78
N MET A 116 -9.87 17.39 2.01
CA MET A 116 -10.03 15.99 2.41
C MET A 116 -11.14 15.29 1.61
N ALA A 117 -12.23 15.99 1.29
CA ALA A 117 -13.28 15.47 0.41
C ALA A 117 -12.75 15.20 -1.02
N SER A 118 -11.97 16.15 -1.56
CA SER A 118 -11.35 16.00 -2.88
C SER A 118 -10.37 14.82 -2.93
N LEU A 119 -9.53 14.70 -1.91
CA LEU A 119 -8.58 13.59 -1.77
C LEU A 119 -9.32 12.25 -1.61
N GLY A 120 -10.36 12.20 -0.77
CA GLY A 120 -11.22 11.04 -0.59
C GLY A 120 -11.87 10.60 -1.90
N SER A 121 -12.41 11.53 -2.69
CA SER A 121 -12.99 11.24 -4.00
C SER A 121 -11.97 10.66 -4.99
N ILE A 122 -10.72 11.14 -4.97
CA ILE A 122 -9.65 10.57 -5.78
C ILE A 122 -9.35 9.15 -5.34
N MET A 123 -9.20 8.91 -4.02
CA MET A 123 -8.95 7.57 -3.48
C MET A 123 -10.09 6.60 -3.82
N GLU A 124 -11.34 7.05 -3.73
CA GLU A 124 -12.53 6.25 -4.08
C GLU A 124 -12.54 5.88 -5.57
N ALA A 125 -12.31 6.86 -6.45
CA ALA A 125 -12.31 6.66 -7.91
C ALA A 125 -11.07 5.91 -8.42
N SER A 126 -9.97 5.90 -7.65
CA SER A 126 -8.75 5.19 -8.02
C SER A 126 -8.95 3.68 -7.93
N ASN A 127 -8.88 3.00 -9.08
CA ASN A 127 -8.99 1.54 -9.12
C ASN A 127 -7.61 0.91 -8.95
N PHE A 128 -7.25 0.60 -7.71
CA PHE A 128 -6.08 -0.17 -7.35
C PHE A 128 -6.45 -1.30 -6.38
N VAL A 129 -5.57 -2.29 -6.27
CA VAL A 129 -5.70 -3.37 -5.28
C VAL A 129 -4.75 -3.08 -4.13
N LEU A 130 -5.26 -3.21 -2.91
CA LEU A 130 -4.52 -2.99 -1.68
C LEU A 130 -4.18 -4.32 -1.04
N ILE A 131 -2.91 -4.47 -0.66
CA ILE A 131 -2.41 -5.58 0.15
C ILE A 131 -1.67 -4.97 1.32
N ALA A 132 -1.93 -5.44 2.54
CA ALA A 132 -1.24 -4.93 3.72
C ALA A 132 -0.94 -6.02 4.76
N GLY A 133 0.25 -5.93 5.33
CA GLY A 133 0.67 -6.69 6.50
C GLY A 133 0.70 -5.78 7.73
N VAL A 134 -0.01 -6.15 8.77
CA VAL A 134 -0.03 -5.44 10.06
C VAL A 134 0.66 -6.31 11.09
N VAL A 135 1.73 -5.82 11.69
CA VAL A 135 2.44 -6.49 12.78
C VAL A 135 2.13 -5.78 14.10
N ASP A 136 1.44 -6.48 15.00
CA ASP A 136 1.21 -6.03 16.38
C ASP A 136 2.48 -6.29 17.19
N LYS A 137 3.25 -5.24 17.41
CA LYS A 137 4.57 -5.31 18.05
C LYS A 137 4.49 -5.74 19.51
N GLN A 138 3.43 -5.39 20.23
CA GLN A 138 3.26 -5.79 21.62
C GLN A 138 2.98 -7.29 21.74
N ARG A 139 2.16 -7.84 20.84
CA ARG A 139 1.86 -9.27 20.79
C ARG A 139 3.05 -10.06 20.29
N LEU A 140 3.76 -9.57 19.28
CA LEU A 140 4.97 -10.17 18.74
C LEU A 140 6.04 -10.28 19.82
N ASN A 141 6.34 -9.19 20.54
CA ASN A 141 7.38 -9.16 21.57
C ASN A 141 7.09 -10.11 22.74
N LYS A 142 5.80 -10.30 23.08
CA LYS A 142 5.39 -11.29 24.11
C LYS A 142 5.60 -12.74 23.68
N ASN A 143 5.45 -13.03 22.38
CA ASN A 143 5.47 -14.39 21.86
C ASN A 143 6.87 -14.84 21.43
N GLU A 144 7.63 -13.98 20.76
CA GLU A 144 8.88 -14.34 20.05
C GLU A 144 10.11 -13.58 20.56
N GLY A 145 9.90 -12.56 21.43
CA GLY A 145 10.99 -11.69 21.88
C GLY A 145 11.47 -10.73 20.79
N ALA A 146 12.58 -10.04 21.07
CA ALA A 146 13.12 -8.97 20.21
C ALA A 146 13.91 -9.47 18.99
N SER A 147 13.97 -10.78 18.73
CA SER A 147 14.76 -11.35 17.62
C SER A 147 14.07 -11.25 16.24
N SER A 148 12.75 -11.10 16.22
CA SER A 148 11.98 -11.03 14.97
C SER A 148 11.93 -9.60 14.45
N ASN A 149 12.08 -9.42 13.13
CA ASN A 149 11.99 -8.11 12.49
C ASN A 149 10.56 -7.89 11.96
N PRO A 150 9.78 -6.94 12.52
CA PRO A 150 8.42 -6.66 12.05
C PRO A 150 8.34 -6.31 10.56
N TYR A 151 9.37 -5.66 10.01
CA TYR A 151 9.43 -5.33 8.60
C TYR A 151 9.48 -6.58 7.73
N HIS A 152 10.37 -7.52 8.07
CA HIS A 152 10.52 -8.78 7.32
C HIS A 152 9.26 -9.63 7.37
N ILE A 153 8.59 -9.67 8.53
CA ILE A 153 7.30 -10.37 8.69
C ILE A 153 6.24 -9.75 7.76
N ALA A 154 6.05 -8.43 7.84
CA ALA A 154 5.07 -7.74 7.02
C ALA A 154 5.38 -7.88 5.52
N LEU A 155 6.66 -7.80 5.14
CA LEU A 155 7.11 -7.99 3.76
C LEU A 155 6.77 -9.39 3.25
N GLY A 156 7.05 -10.44 4.03
CA GLY A 156 6.73 -11.82 3.68
C GLY A 156 5.24 -12.01 3.41
N LEU A 157 4.39 -11.57 4.35
CA LEU A 157 2.94 -11.61 4.21
C LEU A 157 2.45 -10.90 2.95
N CYS A 158 2.98 -9.70 2.70
CA CYS A 158 2.58 -8.90 1.54
C CYS A 158 3.02 -9.52 0.22
N LEU A 159 4.25 -10.05 0.13
CA LEU A 159 4.76 -10.66 -1.11
C LEU A 159 4.04 -11.97 -1.43
N GLU A 160 3.69 -12.77 -0.42
CA GLU A 160 2.86 -13.98 -0.60
C GLU A 160 1.49 -13.62 -1.20
N ALA A 161 0.78 -12.65 -0.61
CA ALA A 161 -0.51 -12.21 -1.13
C ALA A 161 -0.41 -11.58 -2.53
N LEU A 162 0.67 -10.82 -2.81
CA LEU A 162 0.95 -10.27 -4.14
C LEU A 162 1.17 -11.38 -5.16
N GLY A 163 1.90 -12.42 -4.79
CA GLY A 163 2.11 -13.61 -5.62
C GLY A 163 0.79 -14.27 -6.01
N GLY A 164 -0.09 -14.49 -5.03
CA GLY A 164 -1.43 -15.03 -5.27
C GLY A 164 -2.26 -14.15 -6.20
N PHE A 165 -2.24 -12.83 -6.00
CA PHE A 165 -2.92 -11.88 -6.89
C PHE A 165 -2.39 -11.95 -8.33
N LEU A 166 -1.07 -11.93 -8.52
CA LEU A 166 -0.47 -11.97 -9.87
C LEU A 166 -0.74 -13.30 -10.57
N ALA A 167 -0.75 -14.41 -9.83
CA ALA A 167 -1.13 -15.72 -10.36
C ALA A 167 -2.60 -15.75 -10.79
N GLU A 168 -3.53 -15.20 -9.99
CA GLU A 168 -4.94 -15.06 -10.35
C GLU A 168 -5.13 -14.24 -11.63
N LYS A 169 -4.27 -13.25 -11.87
CA LYS A 169 -4.33 -12.40 -13.08
C LYS A 169 -3.54 -12.97 -14.26
N GLY A 170 -2.91 -14.16 -14.12
CA GLY A 170 -2.08 -14.74 -15.17
C GLY A 170 -0.81 -13.95 -15.49
N GLN A 171 -0.32 -13.17 -14.51
CA GLN A 171 0.82 -12.26 -14.67
C GLN A 171 2.11 -12.75 -13.98
N GLN A 172 2.08 -13.93 -13.37
CA GLN A 172 3.18 -14.46 -12.56
C GLN A 172 4.49 -14.63 -13.34
N HIS A 173 4.41 -14.90 -14.65
CA HIS A 173 5.58 -15.08 -15.53
C HIS A 173 6.13 -13.77 -16.10
N LEU A 174 5.48 -12.65 -15.81
CA LEU A 174 5.86 -11.34 -16.29
C LEU A 174 6.46 -10.51 -15.15
N LYS A 175 7.49 -9.73 -15.46
CA LYS A 175 8.20 -8.91 -14.50
C LYS A 175 7.29 -7.83 -13.92
N THR A 176 7.04 -7.90 -12.60
CA THR A 176 6.31 -6.87 -11.84
C THR A 176 7.29 -6.08 -10.99
N HIS A 177 7.36 -4.77 -11.22
CA HIS A 177 8.19 -3.89 -10.40
C HIS A 177 7.47 -3.54 -9.10
N VAL A 178 8.20 -3.67 -7.99
CA VAL A 178 7.77 -3.29 -6.64
C VAL A 178 8.65 -2.13 -6.21
N ILE A 179 8.03 -0.95 -6.05
CA ILE A 179 8.73 0.33 -5.88
C ILE A 179 8.61 0.78 -4.43
N PHE A 180 9.75 0.96 -3.77
CA PHE A 180 9.89 1.47 -2.42
C PHE A 180 10.49 2.87 -2.42
N GLU A 181 10.20 3.68 -1.40
CA GLU A 181 10.94 4.92 -1.17
C GLU A 181 12.33 4.59 -0.58
N CYS A 182 13.38 5.24 -1.11
CA CYS A 182 14.74 5.11 -0.57
C CYS A 182 14.81 5.60 0.87
N ARG A 183 15.49 4.85 1.74
CA ARG A 183 15.74 5.19 3.14
C ARG A 183 17.21 5.45 3.43
N GLY A 184 18.09 4.92 2.61
CA GLY A 184 19.52 5.01 2.74
C GLY A 184 20.19 3.70 2.34
N ARG A 185 21.47 3.78 1.95
CA ARG A 185 22.19 2.64 1.34
C ARG A 185 22.15 1.35 2.17
N LYS A 186 22.23 1.47 3.51
CA LYS A 186 22.27 0.30 4.38
C LYS A 186 20.89 -0.34 4.47
N GLU A 187 19.88 0.45 4.76
CA GLU A 187 18.50 -0.01 4.92
C GLU A 187 17.95 -0.54 3.59
N ASP A 188 18.25 0.13 2.47
CA ASP A 188 17.84 -0.30 1.13
C ASP A 188 18.50 -1.65 0.77
N ALA A 189 19.79 -1.85 1.10
CA ALA A 189 20.50 -3.10 0.87
C ALA A 189 19.97 -4.25 1.74
N GLU A 190 19.66 -4.00 3.01
CA GLU A 190 19.05 -4.98 3.91
C GLU A 190 17.65 -5.38 3.41
N LEU A 191 16.86 -4.41 2.96
CA LEU A 191 15.54 -4.67 2.39
C LEU A 191 15.63 -5.47 1.08
N GLU A 192 16.54 -5.12 0.19
CA GLU A 192 16.75 -5.87 -1.07
C GLU A 192 17.15 -7.30 -0.81
N LEU A 193 18.07 -7.53 0.14
CA LEU A 193 18.50 -8.88 0.52
C LEU A 193 17.31 -9.72 1.01
N GLU A 194 16.49 -9.17 1.89
CA GLU A 194 15.31 -9.86 2.42
C GLU A 194 14.24 -10.07 1.35
N PHE A 195 14.01 -9.10 0.49
CA PHE A 195 13.08 -9.22 -0.65
C PHE A 195 13.47 -10.39 -1.56
N ARG A 196 14.77 -10.50 -1.91
CA ARG A 196 15.28 -11.61 -2.71
C ARG A 196 15.19 -12.94 -1.98
N ARG A 197 15.55 -12.98 -0.69
CA ARG A 197 15.45 -14.17 0.16
C ARG A 197 14.03 -14.73 0.18
N ILE A 198 13.02 -13.87 0.34
CA ILE A 198 11.62 -14.30 0.32
C ILE A 198 11.24 -14.82 -1.07
N GLY A 199 11.66 -14.15 -2.15
CA GLY A 199 11.42 -14.59 -3.51
C GLY A 199 12.04 -15.96 -3.83
N ASP A 200 13.23 -16.25 -3.28
CA ASP A 200 13.94 -17.51 -3.51
C ASP A 200 13.43 -18.67 -2.64
N LEU A 201 12.80 -18.38 -1.49
CA LEU A 201 12.23 -19.38 -0.58
C LEU A 201 10.84 -19.88 -0.99
N GLY A 202 10.26 -19.31 -2.04
CA GLY A 202 9.00 -19.81 -2.60
C GLY A 202 9.10 -21.30 -2.95
N ASP A 203 7.99 -22.04 -2.75
CA ASP A 203 7.90 -23.45 -3.10
C ASP A 203 8.40 -23.66 -4.53
N PRO A 204 9.46 -24.49 -4.77
CA PRO A 204 9.96 -24.76 -6.11
C PRO A 204 8.91 -25.36 -7.06
N SER A 205 7.82 -25.91 -6.52
CA SER A 205 6.65 -26.40 -7.27
C SER A 205 5.60 -25.33 -7.55
N ALA A 206 5.62 -24.22 -6.81
CA ALA A 206 4.78 -23.06 -7.10
C ALA A 206 5.40 -22.25 -8.23
N THR A 207 4.59 -21.77 -9.14
CA THR A 207 5.02 -20.91 -10.25
C THR A 207 5.72 -19.67 -9.69
N GLN A 208 7.03 -19.59 -9.82
CA GLN A 208 7.83 -18.47 -9.31
C GLN A 208 7.35 -17.16 -9.92
N VAL A 209 6.92 -16.23 -9.06
CA VAL A 209 6.46 -14.90 -9.50
C VAL A 209 7.68 -14.01 -9.74
N GLN A 210 7.73 -13.37 -10.91
CA GLN A 210 8.85 -12.49 -11.27
C GLN A 210 8.66 -11.09 -10.68
N LEU A 211 9.23 -10.86 -9.50
CA LEU A 211 9.23 -9.55 -8.84
C LEU A 211 10.61 -8.89 -8.96
N GLU A 212 10.61 -7.59 -9.24
CA GLU A 212 11.82 -6.77 -9.27
C GLU A 212 11.66 -5.56 -8.37
N ILE A 213 12.56 -5.43 -7.38
CA ILE A 213 12.57 -4.31 -6.45
C ILE A 213 13.20 -3.07 -7.11
N VAL A 214 12.61 -1.92 -6.88
CA VAL A 214 13.11 -0.61 -7.32
C VAL A 214 13.06 0.35 -6.15
N PHE A 215 14.16 1.06 -5.91
CA PHE A 215 14.21 2.13 -4.92
C PHE A 215 14.09 3.49 -5.61
N ALA A 216 13.12 4.29 -5.20
CA ALA A 216 12.86 5.62 -5.75
C ALA A 216 13.16 6.71 -4.72
N ASP A 217 13.89 7.74 -5.13
CA ASP A 217 14.13 8.92 -4.30
C ASP A 217 12.81 9.70 -4.09
N LYS A 218 12.57 10.18 -2.88
CA LYS A 218 11.37 10.98 -2.53
C LYS A 218 11.16 12.17 -3.46
N ARG A 219 12.26 12.76 -3.94
CA ARG A 219 12.23 13.89 -4.89
C ARG A 219 11.62 13.53 -6.26
N THR A 220 11.49 12.23 -6.59
CA THR A 220 10.81 11.82 -7.82
C THR A 220 9.31 12.08 -7.79
N ASN A 221 8.74 12.38 -6.61
CA ASN A 221 7.35 12.79 -6.43
C ASN A 221 6.33 11.80 -7.07
N LEU A 222 6.63 10.49 -6.99
CA LEU A 222 5.81 9.46 -7.61
C LEU A 222 4.43 9.38 -6.97
N THR A 223 3.38 9.56 -7.76
CA THR A 223 1.99 9.49 -7.30
C THR A 223 1.67 8.19 -6.56
N GLY A 224 2.20 7.06 -7.02
CA GLY A 224 1.94 5.75 -6.41
C GLY A 224 2.50 5.64 -4.99
N LEU A 225 3.71 6.18 -4.72
CA LEU A 225 4.28 6.23 -3.36
C LEU A 225 3.47 7.14 -2.45
N GLN A 226 3.01 8.30 -2.95
CA GLN A 226 2.16 9.18 -2.17
C GLN A 226 0.83 8.53 -1.77
N LEU A 227 0.23 7.75 -2.66
CA LEU A 227 -0.99 7.02 -2.35
C LEU A 227 -0.72 5.87 -1.35
N ALA A 228 0.43 5.21 -1.42
CA ALA A 228 0.85 4.17 -0.48
C ALA A 228 1.05 4.75 0.94
N ASP A 229 1.71 5.92 1.06
CA ASP A 229 1.87 6.65 2.34
C ASP A 229 0.51 7.00 2.96
N LEU A 230 -0.44 7.47 2.15
CA LEU A 230 -1.77 7.86 2.62
C LEU A 230 -2.63 6.69 3.14
N VAL A 231 -2.37 5.46 2.72
CA VAL A 231 -3.20 4.30 3.12
C VAL A 231 -2.65 3.55 4.33
N ALA A 232 -1.34 3.56 4.58
CA ALA A 232 -0.70 2.73 5.60
C ALA A 232 -1.19 3.05 7.01
N ARG A 233 -1.23 4.32 7.41
CA ARG A 233 -1.65 4.72 8.75
C ARG A 233 -3.14 4.45 9.05
N PRO A 234 -4.11 4.77 8.17
CA PRO A 234 -5.51 4.39 8.38
C PRO A 234 -5.73 2.89 8.62
N ILE A 235 -4.94 2.03 7.97
CA ILE A 235 -4.98 0.57 8.18
C ILE A 235 -4.59 0.23 9.62
N GLY A 236 -3.45 0.74 10.10
CA GLY A 236 -3.00 0.51 11.46
C GLY A 236 -3.98 1.02 12.51
N LEU A 237 -4.59 2.20 12.29
CA LEU A 237 -5.63 2.73 13.18
C LEU A 237 -6.91 1.89 13.15
N GLY A 238 -7.29 1.33 12.00
CA GLY A 238 -8.42 0.41 11.88
C GLY A 238 -8.23 -0.86 12.72
N HIS A 239 -7.00 -1.38 12.77
CA HIS A 239 -6.64 -2.51 13.62
C HIS A 239 -6.63 -2.14 15.12
N LEU A 240 -5.96 -1.03 15.48
CA LEU A 240 -5.78 -0.63 16.88
C LEU A 240 -7.07 -0.13 17.55
N ARG A 241 -7.95 0.49 16.79
CA ARG A 241 -9.12 1.19 17.30
C ARG A 241 -10.37 0.85 16.48
N PRO A 242 -10.79 -0.44 16.44
CA PRO A 242 -11.86 -0.91 15.56
C PRO A 242 -13.23 -0.29 15.89
N SER A 243 -13.44 0.18 17.12
CA SER A 243 -14.67 0.86 17.54
C SER A 243 -14.71 2.37 17.23
N GLN A 244 -13.58 2.96 16.83
CA GLN A 244 -13.54 4.38 16.47
C GLN A 244 -13.88 4.59 14.98
N PRO A 245 -14.68 5.61 14.63
CA PRO A 245 -14.93 5.92 13.22
C PRO A 245 -13.64 6.23 12.48
N ASN A 246 -13.37 5.49 11.39
CA ASN A 246 -12.21 5.65 10.53
C ASN A 246 -12.68 5.61 9.07
N GLN A 247 -13.18 6.76 8.59
CA GLN A 247 -13.71 6.88 7.23
C GLN A 247 -12.71 6.48 6.14
N ALA A 248 -11.42 6.78 6.35
CA ALA A 248 -10.38 6.37 5.42
C ALA A 248 -10.27 4.84 5.34
N PHE A 249 -10.26 4.15 6.47
CA PHE A 249 -10.22 2.69 6.49
C PHE A 249 -11.48 2.05 5.89
N GLU A 250 -12.67 2.62 6.15
CA GLU A 250 -13.91 2.14 5.52
C GLU A 250 -13.86 2.21 3.98
N LEU A 251 -13.31 3.29 3.43
CA LEU A 251 -13.06 3.39 2.00
C LEU A 251 -12.05 2.33 1.53
N LEU A 252 -10.96 2.14 2.28
CA LEU A 252 -9.90 1.18 1.92
C LEU A 252 -10.35 -0.27 1.95
N LYS A 253 -11.36 -0.64 2.74
CA LYS A 253 -11.95 -1.99 2.73
C LYS A 253 -12.37 -2.44 1.32
N GLN A 254 -12.83 -1.50 0.49
CA GLN A 254 -13.25 -1.76 -0.89
C GLN A 254 -12.07 -1.96 -1.86
N LYS A 255 -10.83 -1.73 -1.42
CA LYS A 255 -9.63 -1.83 -2.23
C LYS A 255 -8.82 -3.09 -1.97
N PHE A 256 -8.99 -3.70 -0.81
CA PHE A 256 -8.20 -4.88 -0.46
C PHE A 256 -8.41 -6.05 -1.43
N TYR A 257 -7.34 -6.78 -1.66
CA TYR A 257 -7.39 -8.07 -2.32
C TYR A 257 -8.26 -9.04 -1.54
N CYS A 258 -9.19 -9.71 -2.20
CA CYS A 258 -10.19 -10.56 -1.57
C CYS A 258 -10.16 -11.97 -2.13
N ALA A 259 -10.36 -12.96 -1.28
CA ALA A 259 -10.71 -14.31 -1.71
C ALA A 259 -12.03 -14.28 -2.51
N GLY A 260 -12.03 -14.91 -3.70
CA GLY A 260 -13.22 -14.96 -4.56
C GLY A 260 -13.45 -13.69 -5.39
N GLY A 261 -12.45 -12.79 -5.46
CA GLY A 261 -12.40 -11.67 -6.36
C GLY A 261 -13.41 -10.55 -6.05
N ARG A 262 -13.86 -9.85 -7.10
CA ARG A 262 -14.70 -8.64 -6.98
C ARG A 262 -16.04 -8.83 -6.26
N GLY A 263 -16.59 -10.04 -6.23
CA GLY A 263 -17.84 -10.32 -5.50
C GLY A 263 -17.72 -10.29 -3.98
N LYS A 264 -16.50 -10.19 -3.44
CA LYS A 264 -16.20 -10.16 -2.01
C LYS A 264 -15.55 -8.85 -1.55
N LEU A 265 -15.58 -7.81 -2.39
CA LEU A 265 -15.04 -6.50 -2.03
C LEU A 265 -15.68 -5.99 -0.72
N GLY A 266 -14.86 -5.49 0.16
CA GLY A 266 -15.26 -4.95 1.46
C GLY A 266 -15.49 -5.98 2.56
N VAL A 267 -15.57 -7.29 2.27
CA VAL A 267 -15.86 -8.33 3.28
C VAL A 267 -14.92 -9.54 3.25
N GLY A 268 -14.30 -9.85 2.13
CA GLY A 268 -13.48 -11.06 1.97
C GLY A 268 -11.96 -10.81 1.97
N TYR A 269 -11.51 -9.76 2.62
CA TYR A 269 -10.12 -9.31 2.55
C TYR A 269 -9.24 -9.78 3.72
N GLU A 270 -9.84 -10.17 4.86
CA GLU A 270 -9.09 -10.63 6.03
C GLU A 270 -8.41 -11.97 5.74
N GLY A 271 -7.13 -12.08 6.09
CA GLY A 271 -6.29 -13.24 5.77
C GLY A 271 -5.84 -13.32 4.30
N TYR A 272 -6.24 -12.37 3.45
CA TYR A 272 -5.84 -12.25 2.05
C TYR A 272 -5.15 -10.91 1.77
N GLY A 273 -5.92 -9.86 1.48
CA GLY A 273 -5.40 -8.52 1.25
C GLY A 273 -4.99 -7.79 2.53
N LEU A 274 -5.57 -8.15 3.66
CA LEU A 274 -5.17 -7.67 4.98
C LEU A 274 -4.77 -8.85 5.86
N GLN A 275 -3.50 -8.91 6.22
CA GLN A 275 -2.95 -9.94 7.09
C GLN A 275 -2.42 -9.32 8.38
N ILE A 276 -2.72 -9.96 9.52
CA ILE A 276 -2.35 -9.48 10.85
C ILE A 276 -1.45 -10.51 11.52
N TYR A 277 -0.30 -10.07 12.02
CA TYR A 277 0.64 -10.91 12.73
C TYR A 277 0.99 -10.37 14.13
N PRO A 278 1.07 -11.21 15.16
CA PRO A 278 0.65 -12.62 15.18
C PRO A 278 -0.85 -12.77 14.94
N PRO A 279 -1.29 -13.88 14.31
CA PRO A 279 -2.70 -14.08 14.05
C PRO A 279 -3.48 -14.13 15.38
N HIS A 280 -4.72 -13.67 15.36
CA HIS A 280 -5.59 -13.82 16.51
C HIS A 280 -5.75 -15.33 16.80
N LYS A 281 -5.52 -15.74 18.07
CA LYS A 281 -5.88 -17.11 18.46
C LYS A 281 -7.35 -17.28 18.13
N ALA A 282 -7.69 -18.30 17.33
CA ALA A 282 -9.07 -18.69 17.14
C ALA A 282 -9.67 -18.89 18.55
N LYS A 283 -10.81 -18.26 18.86
CA LYS A 283 -11.54 -18.56 20.08
C LYS A 283 -11.79 -20.05 20.07
N SER A 284 -11.28 -20.76 21.08
CA SER A 284 -11.65 -22.15 21.28
C SER A 284 -13.18 -22.21 21.46
N PRO A 285 -13.86 -23.22 20.88
CA PRO A 285 -15.33 -23.32 20.97
C PRO A 285 -15.87 -23.41 22.41
N ASP A 286 -14.99 -23.56 23.40
CA ASP A 286 -15.30 -23.78 24.82
C ASP A 286 -15.11 -22.55 25.73
N GLU A 287 -14.85 -21.34 25.21
CA GLU A 287 -14.88 -20.16 26.07
C GLU A 287 -16.34 -19.74 26.34
N PRO A 288 -16.82 -19.75 27.61
CA PRO A 288 -18.17 -19.34 27.93
C PRO A 288 -18.34 -17.85 27.57
N THR A 289 -19.38 -17.56 26.81
CA THR A 289 -19.83 -16.20 26.51
C THR A 289 -20.06 -15.49 27.86
N GLU A 290 -19.26 -14.44 28.15
CA GLU A 290 -19.53 -13.58 29.31
C GLU A 290 -20.96 -13.06 29.21
N ALA A 291 -21.82 -13.54 30.07
CA ALA A 291 -23.19 -13.08 30.18
C ALA A 291 -23.20 -11.63 30.62
N VAL A 292 -23.71 -10.75 29.75
CA VAL A 292 -23.99 -9.35 30.06
C VAL A 292 -24.91 -9.34 31.31
N ALA A 293 -24.37 -8.89 32.44
CA ALA A 293 -25.15 -8.72 33.66
C ALA A 293 -26.31 -7.73 33.43
N PRO A 294 -27.54 -8.04 33.84
CA PRO A 294 -28.65 -7.14 33.63
C PRO A 294 -28.47 -5.88 34.48
N THR A 295 -28.52 -4.72 33.84
CA THR A 295 -28.55 -3.40 34.47
C THR A 295 -29.75 -3.35 35.45
N ARG A 296 -29.47 -3.25 36.74
CA ARG A 296 -30.49 -2.97 37.77
C ARG A 296 -31.00 -1.53 37.56
N ASN A 297 -32.26 -1.45 37.24
CA ASN A 297 -33.05 -0.22 37.28
C ASN A 297 -33.21 0.20 38.76
N PRO A 298 -32.88 1.40 39.18
CA PRO A 298 -33.31 1.91 40.49
C PRO A 298 -34.73 2.47 40.33
N GLN A 299 -35.70 1.71 40.84
CA GLN A 299 -37.02 2.25 41.12
C GLN A 299 -37.04 2.86 42.53
N SER A 300 -37.44 4.10 42.49
CA SER A 300 -38.29 4.87 43.44
C SER A 300 -38.38 4.42 44.92
N THR A 301 -37.96 5.28 45.81
CA THR A 301 -38.82 5.89 46.87
C THR A 301 -38.24 7.27 47.21
#